data_c5ae0b5476e829b3bcea898c18dad14a
#
_entry.id   c5ae0b5476e829b3bcea898c18dad14a
#
_cell.length_a   1.000
_cell.length_b   1.000
_cell.length_c   1.000
_cell.angle_alpha   90.00
_cell.angle_beta   90.00
_cell.angle_gamma   90.00
#
_symmetry.space_group_name_H-M   'P 1'
#
loop_
_entity.id
_entity.type
_entity.pdbx_description
1 polymer ?
#
loop_
_entity_poly.entity_id
_entity_poly.type
_entity_poly.pdbx_seq_one_letter_code
_entity_poly.pdbx_strand_id
1 'polypeptide(L)'
;MVRALARRDIATPFPVQELVVRDALDGHDLLVQSPTGSGKTLAFGIPMVDRLEPSKGSTSALVLAPTRELAGQIVDELDAIAEARGLSMTSVYGGVAIGPQARAARRADILVATPGRLEDLISRGAVDLSAIRILVLDEADRMLDMGFKPAVSRIVGRTPAKRQTLFFSATLEGATGKIATAFTRDARRHTQARERDRADIEHRFLHVREPSAKLDHLVEQLRDEDSGPTLVFVRTRRGADRLAKRLRSRGVEAVVMHGDKSQRQRENALARFERGDVDALIATDVASRGIDVDGITHVVNFDAPGDSDAYTHRVGRTGRAGRRGVGISFVLADQTDEVRRMAGDLGLSREFNHELRGSERVEAGNGRKSNNRRRRPRKRASR
;
A
#
# COMPACT_ATOMS: atom_id res chain seq x y z
N MET A 1 -23.19 -1.63 17.29
CA MET A 1 -22.31 -2.16 16.24
C MET A 1 -23.04 -2.62 14.98
N VAL A 2 -23.91 -3.65 15.01
CA VAL A 2 -24.60 -4.19 13.81
C VAL A 2 -25.29 -3.10 12.96
N ARG A 3 -26.02 -2.17 13.59
CA ARG A 3 -26.63 -1.04 12.87
C ARG A 3 -25.59 -0.08 12.24
N ALA A 4 -24.42 0.09 12.85
CA ALA A 4 -23.36 0.94 12.30
C ALA A 4 -22.72 0.28 11.07
N LEU A 5 -22.52 -1.05 11.08
CA LEU A 5 -22.07 -1.82 9.92
C LEU A 5 -23.10 -1.80 8.79
N ALA A 6 -24.38 -2.03 9.11
CA ALA A 6 -25.47 -2.01 8.11
C ALA A 6 -25.62 -0.66 7.39
N ARG A 7 -25.37 0.47 8.05
CA ARG A 7 -25.37 1.80 7.42
C ARG A 7 -24.26 2.01 6.40
N ARG A 8 -23.26 1.13 6.42
CA ARG A 8 -22.11 1.11 5.49
C ARG A 8 -22.21 -0.03 4.48
N ASP A 9 -23.40 -0.65 4.35
CA ASP A 9 -23.64 -1.81 3.48
C ASP A 9 -22.75 -3.02 3.76
N ILE A 10 -22.21 -3.12 4.99
CA ILE A 10 -21.39 -4.25 5.42
C ILE A 10 -22.31 -5.32 6.01
N ALA A 11 -22.69 -6.30 5.18
CA ALA A 11 -23.64 -7.36 5.55
C ALA A 11 -22.97 -8.72 5.73
N THR A 12 -21.86 -8.98 5.05
CA THR A 12 -21.14 -10.26 5.07
C THR A 12 -19.67 -10.04 5.45
N PRO A 13 -19.08 -10.92 6.26
CA PRO A 13 -17.67 -10.82 6.60
C PRO A 13 -16.77 -11.21 5.43
N PHE A 14 -15.58 -10.62 5.38
CA PHE A 14 -14.50 -11.09 4.53
C PHE A 14 -13.84 -12.35 5.12
N PRO A 15 -13.16 -13.18 4.30
CA PRO A 15 -12.55 -14.42 4.77
C PRO A 15 -11.62 -14.27 5.99
N VAL A 16 -10.82 -13.20 6.06
CA VAL A 16 -9.95 -12.96 7.22
C VAL A 16 -10.77 -12.68 8.49
N GLN A 17 -11.92 -12.03 8.35
CA GLN A 17 -12.79 -11.73 9.49
C GLN A 17 -13.44 -13.01 10.03
N GLU A 18 -13.89 -13.89 9.16
CA GLU A 18 -14.44 -15.21 9.56
C GLU A 18 -13.40 -16.04 10.31
N LEU A 19 -12.15 -15.98 9.87
CA LEU A 19 -11.05 -16.74 10.49
C LEU A 19 -10.73 -16.27 11.92
N VAL A 20 -10.79 -14.95 12.18
CA VAL A 20 -10.13 -14.43 13.40
C VAL A 20 -11.10 -13.84 14.43
N VAL A 21 -12.30 -13.38 14.04
CA VAL A 21 -13.19 -12.61 14.95
C VAL A 21 -13.56 -13.40 16.19
N ARG A 22 -13.84 -14.70 16.06
CA ARG A 22 -14.21 -15.55 17.19
C ARG A 22 -13.09 -15.64 18.23
N ASP A 23 -11.89 -16.00 17.78
CA ASP A 23 -10.74 -16.16 18.68
C ASP A 23 -10.33 -14.83 19.32
N ALA A 24 -10.47 -13.72 18.58
CA ALA A 24 -10.23 -12.38 19.10
C ALA A 24 -11.26 -12.00 20.19
N LEU A 25 -12.55 -12.34 20.01
CA LEU A 25 -13.60 -12.14 21.01
C LEU A 25 -13.37 -13.01 22.25
N ASP A 26 -12.90 -14.23 22.10
CA ASP A 26 -12.56 -15.13 23.19
C ASP A 26 -11.31 -14.67 23.98
N GLY A 27 -10.58 -13.66 23.49
CA GLY A 27 -9.45 -13.03 24.17
C GLY A 27 -8.10 -13.70 23.92
N HIS A 28 -8.00 -14.56 22.93
CA HIS A 28 -6.72 -15.15 22.52
C HIS A 28 -5.83 -14.13 21.84
N ASP A 29 -4.52 -14.25 22.05
CA ASP A 29 -3.55 -13.58 21.20
C ASP A 29 -3.59 -14.21 19.82
N LEU A 30 -3.40 -13.39 18.77
CA LEU A 30 -3.48 -13.84 17.38
C LEU A 30 -2.22 -13.48 16.59
N LEU A 31 -1.78 -14.42 15.75
CA LEU A 31 -0.82 -14.21 14.68
C LEU A 31 -1.54 -14.40 13.35
N VAL A 32 -1.83 -13.32 12.65
CA VAL A 32 -2.65 -13.34 11.44
C VAL A 32 -1.79 -12.99 10.23
N GLN A 33 -1.65 -13.96 9.35
CA GLN A 33 -1.03 -13.73 8.03
C GLN A 33 -2.12 -13.46 6.99
N SER A 34 -2.16 -12.23 6.48
CA SER A 34 -3.17 -11.81 5.52
C SER A 34 -2.67 -10.67 4.65
N PRO A 35 -2.97 -10.63 3.35
CA PRO A 35 -2.55 -9.56 2.45
C PRO A 35 -3.20 -8.21 2.80
N THR A 36 -2.66 -7.11 2.28
CA THR A 36 -3.31 -5.78 2.33
C THR A 36 -4.62 -5.80 1.55
N GLY A 37 -5.63 -5.04 2.01
CA GLY A 37 -6.95 -4.98 1.36
C GLY A 37 -7.86 -6.19 1.59
N SER A 38 -7.52 -7.07 2.54
CA SER A 38 -8.32 -8.25 2.89
C SER A 38 -9.43 -8.00 3.92
N GLY A 39 -9.60 -6.75 4.40
CA GLY A 39 -10.57 -6.40 5.44
C GLY A 39 -10.08 -6.58 6.88
N LYS A 40 -8.74 -6.53 7.10
CA LYS A 40 -8.11 -6.69 8.43
C LYS A 40 -8.61 -5.69 9.47
N THR A 41 -8.88 -4.45 9.06
CA THR A 41 -9.30 -3.39 10.00
C THR A 41 -10.53 -3.79 10.78
N LEU A 42 -11.56 -4.29 10.11
CA LEU A 42 -12.74 -4.81 10.79
C LEU A 42 -12.48 -6.13 11.52
N ALA A 43 -11.55 -6.96 11.03
CA ALA A 43 -11.21 -8.23 11.66
C ALA A 43 -10.65 -8.06 13.10
N PHE A 44 -9.82 -7.02 13.32
CA PHE A 44 -9.38 -6.68 14.69
C PHE A 44 -10.26 -5.62 15.36
N GLY A 45 -10.83 -4.71 14.59
CA GLY A 45 -11.58 -3.57 15.11
C GLY A 45 -12.88 -3.97 15.79
N ILE A 46 -13.68 -4.85 15.17
CA ILE A 46 -14.95 -5.33 15.74
C ILE A 46 -14.73 -6.01 17.11
N PRO A 47 -13.85 -7.02 17.25
CA PRO A 47 -13.63 -7.66 18.55
C PRO A 47 -12.98 -6.72 19.56
N MET A 48 -12.07 -5.82 19.13
CA MET A 48 -11.47 -4.83 20.00
C MET A 48 -12.53 -3.90 20.60
N VAL A 49 -13.39 -3.32 19.78
CA VAL A 49 -14.47 -2.43 20.21
C VAL A 49 -15.50 -3.15 21.08
N ASP A 50 -15.81 -4.42 20.78
CA ASP A 50 -16.79 -5.18 21.56
C ASP A 50 -16.32 -5.54 22.97
N ARG A 51 -15.03 -5.80 23.14
CA ARG A 51 -14.42 -6.20 24.42
C ARG A 51 -14.05 -5.03 25.33
N LEU A 52 -14.08 -3.81 24.82
CA LEU A 52 -13.75 -2.62 25.61
C LEU A 52 -14.99 -2.00 26.24
N GLU A 53 -14.77 -1.45 27.43
CA GLU A 53 -15.72 -0.57 28.09
C GLU A 53 -15.19 0.86 28.10
N PRO A 54 -16.06 1.88 27.97
CA PRO A 54 -15.63 3.28 28.02
C PRO A 54 -14.85 3.57 29.32
N SER A 55 -13.69 4.13 29.19
CA SER A 55 -12.81 4.47 30.32
C SER A 55 -12.79 5.98 30.51
N LYS A 56 -12.84 6.45 31.76
CA LYS A 56 -12.78 7.87 32.07
C LYS A 56 -11.30 8.33 32.12
N GLY A 57 -10.70 8.53 30.92
CA GLY A 57 -9.38 9.17 30.81
C GLY A 57 -8.18 8.22 30.85
N SER A 58 -8.35 6.93 30.53
CA SER A 58 -7.24 5.99 30.30
C SER A 58 -7.39 5.30 28.94
N THR A 59 -6.29 5.16 28.22
CA THR A 59 -6.29 4.43 26.94
C THR A 59 -6.27 2.93 27.20
N SER A 60 -7.29 2.23 26.73
CA SER A 60 -7.47 0.79 26.97
C SER A 60 -7.05 -0.08 25.79
N ALA A 61 -7.01 0.50 24.57
CA ALA A 61 -6.46 -0.17 23.38
C ALA A 61 -5.48 0.70 22.64
N LEU A 62 -4.46 0.05 22.06
CA LEU A 62 -3.45 0.66 21.22
C LEU A 62 -3.38 -0.10 19.90
N VAL A 63 -3.49 0.63 18.79
CA VAL A 63 -3.24 0.12 17.44
C VAL A 63 -1.98 0.80 16.89
N LEU A 64 -0.95 0.01 16.57
CA LEU A 64 0.25 0.49 15.90
C LEU A 64 0.13 0.29 14.39
N ALA A 65 0.35 1.35 13.63
CA ALA A 65 0.33 1.36 12.18
C ALA A 65 1.62 1.99 11.62
N PRO A 66 2.16 1.51 10.47
CA PRO A 66 3.41 2.01 9.90
C PRO A 66 3.33 3.45 9.39
N THR A 67 2.17 3.89 8.91
CA THR A 67 1.99 5.16 8.21
C THR A 67 0.88 6.00 8.81
N ARG A 68 0.92 7.31 8.54
CA ARG A 68 -0.08 8.28 8.98
C ARG A 68 -1.41 8.04 8.31
N GLU A 69 -1.36 7.71 7.03
CA GLU A 69 -2.51 7.43 6.19
C GLU A 69 -3.27 6.23 6.74
N LEU A 70 -2.58 5.12 6.98
CA LEU A 70 -3.20 3.93 7.57
C LEU A 70 -3.76 4.21 8.96
N ALA A 71 -3.06 4.99 9.79
CA ALA A 71 -3.57 5.37 11.10
C ALA A 71 -4.86 6.20 11.01
N GLY A 72 -4.96 7.11 10.03
CA GLY A 72 -6.19 7.86 9.72
C GLY A 72 -7.31 6.94 9.24
N GLN A 73 -7.03 6.11 8.24
CA GLN A 73 -8.00 5.16 7.66
C GLN A 73 -8.57 4.21 8.70
N ILE A 74 -7.74 3.68 9.63
CA ILE A 74 -8.23 2.83 10.73
C ILE A 74 -9.24 3.59 11.60
N VAL A 75 -8.96 4.86 11.93
CA VAL A 75 -9.92 5.67 12.70
C VAL A 75 -11.19 5.90 11.90
N ASP A 76 -11.09 6.34 10.64
CA ASP A 76 -12.24 6.61 9.78
C ASP A 76 -13.12 5.36 9.59
N GLU A 77 -12.50 4.18 9.53
CA GLU A 77 -13.21 2.91 9.40
C GLU A 77 -13.91 2.46 10.68
N LEU A 78 -13.30 2.71 11.85
CA LEU A 78 -13.78 2.19 13.12
C LEU A 78 -14.56 3.20 13.98
N ASP A 79 -14.48 4.50 13.70
CA ASP A 79 -15.03 5.56 14.57
C ASP A 79 -16.53 5.39 14.81
N ALA A 80 -17.32 5.18 13.77
CA ALA A 80 -18.76 4.95 13.90
C ALA A 80 -19.11 3.68 14.70
N ILE A 81 -18.24 2.69 14.69
CA ILE A 81 -18.40 1.43 15.45
C ILE A 81 -18.03 1.66 16.91
N ALA A 82 -16.96 2.40 17.16
CA ALA A 82 -16.51 2.77 18.51
C ALA A 82 -17.54 3.70 19.19
N GLU A 83 -18.01 4.73 18.46
CA GLU A 83 -19.05 5.64 18.96
C GLU A 83 -20.34 4.89 19.34
N ALA A 84 -20.75 3.91 18.55
CA ALA A 84 -21.93 3.07 18.85
C ALA A 84 -21.80 2.29 20.17
N ARG A 85 -20.58 2.17 20.74
CA ARG A 85 -20.27 1.57 22.04
C ARG A 85 -19.91 2.62 23.10
N GLY A 86 -19.98 3.90 22.76
CA GLY A 86 -19.59 5.01 23.65
C GLY A 86 -18.09 5.15 23.84
N LEU A 87 -17.27 4.53 22.98
CA LEU A 87 -15.82 4.60 23.00
C LEU A 87 -15.31 5.78 22.17
N SER A 88 -14.32 6.47 22.68
CA SER A 88 -13.62 7.54 21.97
C SER A 88 -12.34 7.01 21.29
N MET A 89 -12.12 7.41 20.02
CA MET A 89 -10.95 7.01 19.26
C MET A 89 -10.20 8.21 18.70
N THR A 90 -8.89 8.11 18.60
CA THR A 90 -8.07 9.14 17.95
C THR A 90 -6.80 8.57 17.33
N SER A 91 -6.28 9.24 16.30
CA SER A 91 -4.98 8.90 15.71
C SER A 91 -3.89 9.90 16.11
N VAL A 92 -2.64 9.40 16.28
CA VAL A 92 -1.45 10.21 16.53
C VAL A 92 -0.32 9.80 15.59
N TYR A 93 0.20 10.78 14.84
CA TYR A 93 1.24 10.56 13.84
C TYR A 93 2.10 11.80 13.63
N GLY A 94 3.30 11.62 13.10
CA GLY A 94 4.26 12.71 12.87
C GLY A 94 3.81 13.68 11.77
N GLY A 95 4.48 14.85 11.69
CA GLY A 95 4.28 15.84 10.61
C GLY A 95 3.12 16.81 10.80
N VAL A 96 2.45 16.76 11.94
CA VAL A 96 1.44 17.75 12.37
C VAL A 96 1.73 18.20 13.80
N ALA A 97 1.08 19.29 14.24
CA ALA A 97 1.29 19.85 15.57
C ALA A 97 0.99 18.83 16.68
N ILE A 98 1.92 18.74 17.64
CA ILE A 98 1.84 17.73 18.71
C ILE A 98 0.79 18.07 19.79
N GLY A 99 0.59 19.35 20.09
CA GLY A 99 -0.30 19.80 21.17
C GLY A 99 -1.75 19.34 21.04
N PRO A 100 -2.41 19.52 19.87
CA PRO A 100 -3.75 18.98 19.65
C PRO A 100 -3.82 17.46 19.81
N GLN A 101 -2.85 16.73 19.26
CA GLN A 101 -2.80 15.27 19.38
C GLN A 101 -2.59 14.80 20.83
N ALA A 102 -1.73 15.47 21.60
CA ALA A 102 -1.53 15.18 23.02
C ALA A 102 -2.81 15.35 23.83
N ARG A 103 -3.62 16.37 23.53
CA ARG A 103 -4.91 16.59 24.20
C ARG A 103 -5.95 15.52 23.82
N ALA A 104 -6.02 15.16 22.53
CA ALA A 104 -6.93 14.13 22.05
C ALA A 104 -6.56 12.75 22.64
N ALA A 105 -5.28 12.37 22.61
CA ALA A 105 -4.79 11.09 23.09
C ALA A 105 -5.08 10.86 24.58
N ARG A 106 -5.04 11.89 25.42
CA ARG A 106 -5.37 11.80 26.87
C ARG A 106 -6.81 11.41 27.15
N ARG A 107 -7.71 11.57 26.17
CA ARG A 107 -9.16 11.34 26.34
C ARG A 107 -9.63 10.11 25.57
N ALA A 108 -8.76 9.53 24.76
CA ALA A 108 -9.13 8.43 23.87
C ALA A 108 -9.09 7.08 24.62
N ASP A 109 -10.14 6.30 24.48
CA ASP A 109 -10.19 4.91 24.90
C ASP A 109 -9.35 4.03 23.98
N ILE A 110 -9.35 4.35 22.67
CA ILE A 110 -8.61 3.66 21.63
C ILE A 110 -7.65 4.66 20.96
N LEU A 111 -6.36 4.34 20.98
CA LEU A 111 -5.31 5.14 20.37
C LEU A 111 -4.73 4.42 19.15
N VAL A 112 -4.82 5.04 17.98
CA VAL A 112 -4.16 4.55 16.76
C VAL A 112 -2.90 5.37 16.53
N ALA A 113 -1.72 4.75 16.38
CA ALA A 113 -0.47 5.49 16.45
C ALA A 113 0.57 5.03 15.43
N THR A 114 1.32 5.98 14.87
CA THR A 114 2.63 5.65 14.28
C THR A 114 3.69 5.61 15.36
N PRO A 115 4.64 4.64 15.34
CA PRO A 115 5.56 4.39 16.45
C PRO A 115 6.34 5.64 16.91
N GLY A 116 6.94 6.40 15.99
CA GLY A 116 7.78 7.54 16.35
C GLY A 116 7.03 8.67 17.06
N ARG A 117 5.79 8.98 16.66
CA ARG A 117 4.98 9.99 17.34
C ARG A 117 4.49 9.52 18.70
N LEU A 118 4.16 8.24 18.81
CA LEU A 118 3.75 7.69 20.10
C LEU A 118 4.89 7.76 21.12
N GLU A 119 6.12 7.44 20.74
CA GLU A 119 7.30 7.59 21.59
C GLU A 119 7.49 9.04 22.06
N ASP A 120 7.33 10.03 21.16
CA ASP A 120 7.40 11.45 21.50
C ASP A 120 6.31 11.85 22.51
N LEU A 121 5.08 11.38 22.35
CA LEU A 121 3.99 11.62 23.31
C LEU A 121 4.22 10.94 24.68
N ILE A 122 4.74 9.73 24.67
CA ILE A 122 5.10 9.01 25.90
C ILE A 122 6.23 9.70 26.65
N SER A 123 7.28 10.14 25.93
CA SER A 123 8.42 10.84 26.51
C SER A 123 8.04 12.17 27.17
N ARG A 124 6.97 12.79 26.67
CA ARG A 124 6.39 14.04 27.24
C ARG A 124 5.36 13.79 28.35
N GLY A 125 5.12 12.56 28.73
CA GLY A 125 4.08 12.21 29.73
C GLY A 125 2.66 12.53 29.24
N ALA A 126 2.44 12.64 27.94
CA ALA A 126 1.13 12.92 27.36
C ALA A 126 0.26 11.66 27.17
N VAL A 127 0.89 10.49 27.13
CA VAL A 127 0.24 9.19 26.98
C VAL A 127 0.85 8.21 27.98
N ASP A 128 0.00 7.49 28.70
CA ASP A 128 0.35 6.37 29.55
C ASP A 128 -0.21 5.07 28.95
N LEU A 129 0.62 4.05 28.83
CA LEU A 129 0.25 2.75 28.26
C LEU A 129 -0.01 1.69 29.34
N SER A 130 0.02 2.02 30.61
CA SER A 130 -0.12 1.07 31.73
C SER A 130 -1.52 0.43 31.81
N ALA A 131 -2.54 1.06 31.22
CA ALA A 131 -3.91 0.56 31.19
C ALA A 131 -4.29 -0.20 29.90
N ILE A 132 -3.34 -0.42 28.98
CA ILE A 132 -3.60 -1.12 27.73
C ILE A 132 -4.01 -2.57 27.99
N ARG A 133 -5.20 -2.94 27.51
CA ARG A 133 -5.76 -4.29 27.57
C ARG A 133 -5.67 -5.02 26.25
N ILE A 134 -5.72 -4.26 25.13
CA ILE A 134 -5.62 -4.80 23.77
C ILE A 134 -4.56 -4.02 23.01
N LEU A 135 -3.60 -4.74 22.42
CA LEU A 135 -2.58 -4.21 21.54
C LEU A 135 -2.75 -4.82 20.15
N VAL A 136 -2.89 -3.98 19.14
CA VAL A 136 -2.91 -4.39 17.74
C VAL A 136 -1.65 -3.89 17.06
N LEU A 137 -0.99 -4.75 16.30
CA LEU A 137 0.06 -4.36 15.35
C LEU A 137 -0.47 -4.67 13.95
N ASP A 138 -0.74 -3.63 13.16
CA ASP A 138 -1.18 -3.79 11.78
C ASP A 138 -0.04 -3.47 10.81
N GLU A 139 0.07 -4.25 9.72
CA GLU A 139 1.19 -4.22 8.77
C GLU A 139 2.55 -4.28 9.51
N ALA A 140 2.69 -5.25 10.41
CA ALA A 140 3.86 -5.33 11.29
C ALA A 140 5.18 -5.55 10.54
N ASP A 141 5.20 -6.38 9.50
CA ASP A 141 6.34 -6.54 8.58
C ASP A 141 6.80 -5.19 8.04
N ARG A 142 5.87 -4.37 7.61
CA ARG A 142 6.15 -3.04 7.08
C ARG A 142 6.73 -2.09 8.13
N MET A 143 6.27 -2.16 9.38
CA MET A 143 6.90 -1.38 10.47
C MET A 143 8.37 -1.79 10.66
N LEU A 144 8.70 -3.06 10.48
CA LEU A 144 10.08 -3.57 10.58
C LEU A 144 10.95 -3.09 9.42
N ASP A 145 10.44 -3.16 8.18
CA ASP A 145 11.13 -2.69 6.97
C ASP A 145 11.42 -1.19 7.02
N MET A 146 10.54 -0.42 7.64
CA MET A 146 10.74 1.02 7.87
C MET A 146 11.72 1.33 9.02
N GLY A 147 12.30 0.30 9.67
CA GLY A 147 13.23 0.47 10.77
C GLY A 147 12.56 0.80 12.12
N PHE A 148 11.26 0.66 12.26
CA PHE A 148 10.55 0.95 13.51
C PHE A 148 10.68 -0.15 14.57
N LYS A 149 11.39 -1.27 14.27
CA LYS A 149 11.59 -2.35 15.24
C LYS A 149 12.00 -1.86 16.64
N PRO A 150 13.01 -0.97 16.82
CA PRO A 150 13.39 -0.50 18.15
C PRO A 150 12.28 0.29 18.86
N ALA A 151 11.57 1.14 18.12
CA ALA A 151 10.47 1.94 18.66
C ALA A 151 9.29 1.04 19.07
N VAL A 152 8.88 0.12 18.22
CA VAL A 152 7.81 -0.84 18.50
C VAL A 152 8.15 -1.67 19.73
N SER A 153 9.39 -2.18 19.84
CA SER A 153 9.81 -2.98 21.01
C SER A 153 9.75 -2.18 22.32
N ARG A 154 10.17 -0.90 22.32
CA ARG A 154 10.07 -0.02 23.49
C ARG A 154 8.63 0.28 23.87
N ILE A 155 7.75 0.52 22.90
CA ILE A 155 6.32 0.77 23.11
C ILE A 155 5.66 -0.48 23.73
N VAL A 156 5.87 -1.65 23.11
CA VAL A 156 5.32 -2.93 23.60
C VAL A 156 5.80 -3.24 25.01
N GLY A 157 7.07 -2.96 25.31
CA GLY A 157 7.64 -3.12 26.66
C GLY A 157 7.03 -2.21 27.74
N ARG A 158 6.29 -1.15 27.35
CA ARG A 158 5.58 -0.26 28.27
C ARG A 158 4.12 -0.61 28.47
N THR A 159 3.59 -1.55 27.72
CA THR A 159 2.23 -2.06 27.91
C THR A 159 2.22 -3.23 28.90
N PRO A 160 1.12 -3.50 29.62
CA PRO A 160 1.03 -4.62 30.56
C PRO A 160 1.36 -5.96 29.92
N ALA A 161 2.04 -6.84 30.67
CA ALA A 161 2.32 -8.19 30.19
C ALA A 161 1.04 -9.03 30.01
N LYS A 162 0.01 -8.76 30.80
CA LYS A 162 -1.31 -9.42 30.72
C LYS A 162 -2.25 -8.55 29.84
N ARG A 163 -1.97 -8.51 28.55
CA ARG A 163 -2.83 -7.91 27.53
C ARG A 163 -3.15 -8.95 26.46
N GLN A 164 -4.16 -8.71 25.67
CA GLN A 164 -4.36 -9.41 24.39
C GLN A 164 -3.51 -8.72 23.31
N THR A 165 -2.81 -9.50 22.48
CA THR A 165 -2.03 -8.98 21.35
C THR A 165 -2.56 -9.58 20.05
N LEU A 166 -2.96 -8.70 19.11
CA LEU A 166 -3.42 -9.05 17.77
C LEU A 166 -2.36 -8.59 16.77
N PHE A 167 -1.63 -9.54 16.19
CA PHE A 167 -0.50 -9.25 15.29
C PHE A 167 -0.89 -9.60 13.85
N PHE A 168 -1.03 -8.57 13.01
CA PHE A 168 -1.39 -8.69 11.60
C PHE A 168 -0.20 -8.34 10.71
N SER A 169 0.08 -9.20 9.73
CA SER A 169 1.22 -9.05 8.81
C SER A 169 0.94 -9.76 7.49
N ALA A 170 1.54 -9.32 6.40
CA ALA A 170 1.52 -10.08 5.15
C ALA A 170 2.49 -11.26 5.18
N THR A 171 3.53 -11.17 6.04
CA THR A 171 4.52 -12.24 6.26
C THR A 171 4.69 -12.52 7.74
N LEU A 172 4.80 -13.80 8.12
CA LEU A 172 5.10 -14.26 9.47
C LEU A 172 6.38 -15.11 9.52
N GLU A 173 7.29 -14.90 8.59
CA GLU A 173 8.56 -15.60 8.48
C GLU A 173 9.74 -14.72 8.92
N GLY A 174 10.89 -15.33 9.09
CA GLY A 174 12.15 -14.62 9.36
C GLY A 174 12.12 -13.72 10.60
N ALA A 175 12.49 -12.46 10.43
CA ALA A 175 12.55 -11.47 11.52
C ALA A 175 11.18 -11.10 12.05
N THR A 176 10.17 -11.04 11.19
CA THR A 176 8.77 -10.73 11.56
C THR A 176 8.19 -11.81 12.48
N GLY A 177 8.37 -13.08 12.13
CA GLY A 177 7.89 -14.19 12.96
C GLY A 177 8.53 -14.24 14.35
N LYS A 178 9.84 -13.94 14.45
CA LYS A 178 10.53 -13.87 15.77
C LYS A 178 9.94 -12.77 16.66
N ILE A 179 9.62 -11.61 16.09
CA ILE A 179 9.03 -10.49 16.80
C ILE A 179 7.58 -10.79 17.17
N ALA A 180 6.82 -11.36 16.24
CA ALA A 180 5.45 -11.78 16.49
C ALA A 180 5.35 -12.72 17.70
N THR A 181 6.20 -13.75 17.75
CA THR A 181 6.28 -14.67 18.90
C THR A 181 6.71 -13.98 20.19
N ALA A 182 7.62 -13.01 20.11
CA ALA A 182 8.09 -12.28 21.31
C ALA A 182 7.02 -11.33 21.90
N PHE A 183 6.06 -10.88 21.10
CA PHE A 183 5.03 -9.93 21.52
C PHE A 183 3.70 -10.58 21.88
N THR A 184 3.53 -11.86 21.59
CA THR A 184 2.32 -12.63 21.84
C THR A 184 2.57 -13.75 22.86
N ARG A 185 1.50 -14.23 23.47
CA ARG A 185 1.50 -15.35 24.42
C ARG A 185 0.49 -16.39 23.96
N ASP A 186 0.92 -17.61 23.75
CA ASP A 186 0.07 -18.74 23.33
C ASP A 186 -0.89 -18.37 22.20
N ALA A 187 -0.34 -17.69 21.17
CA ALA A 187 -1.13 -17.10 20.13
C ALA A 187 -1.69 -18.14 19.17
N ARG A 188 -2.95 -17.98 18.80
CA ARG A 188 -3.57 -18.73 17.70
C ARG A 188 -3.08 -18.18 16.37
N ARG A 189 -2.61 -19.07 15.52
CA ARG A 189 -2.10 -18.69 14.20
C ARG A 189 -3.18 -18.91 13.14
N HIS A 190 -3.48 -17.84 12.41
CA HIS A 190 -4.38 -17.84 11.27
C HIS A 190 -3.62 -17.41 10.02
N THR A 191 -3.73 -18.20 8.98
CA THR A 191 -3.20 -17.87 7.66
C THR A 191 -4.37 -17.85 6.72
N GLN A 192 -4.69 -16.66 6.25
CA GLN A 192 -5.57 -16.56 5.10
C GLN A 192 -4.76 -17.09 3.92
N ALA A 193 -5.12 -18.27 3.45
CA ALA A 193 -4.58 -18.77 2.22
C ALA A 193 -4.69 -17.64 1.20
N ARG A 194 -3.61 -17.32 0.52
CA ARG A 194 -3.76 -16.60 -0.74
C ARG A 194 -4.68 -17.50 -1.54
N GLU A 195 -5.97 -17.16 -1.58
CA GLU A 195 -6.80 -17.72 -2.61
C GLU A 195 -6.00 -17.55 -3.88
N ARG A 196 -5.87 -18.65 -4.61
CA ARG A 196 -5.32 -18.66 -5.97
C ARG A 196 -6.25 -17.94 -6.97
N ASP A 197 -7.18 -17.16 -6.49
CA ASP A 197 -7.56 -15.94 -7.13
C ASP A 197 -6.29 -15.08 -7.10
N ARG A 198 -5.37 -15.44 -8.02
CA ARG A 198 -4.48 -14.44 -8.59
C ARG A 198 -5.41 -13.28 -8.85
N ALA A 199 -5.27 -12.20 -8.07
CA ALA A 199 -5.86 -10.95 -8.47
C ALA A 199 -5.62 -10.95 -9.96
N ASP A 200 -6.68 -10.88 -10.77
CA ASP A 200 -6.58 -11.02 -12.24
C ASP A 200 -5.79 -9.80 -12.72
N ILE A 201 -4.48 -9.83 -12.38
CA ILE A 201 -3.56 -8.76 -12.67
C ILE A 201 -2.78 -9.19 -13.90
N GLU A 202 -3.01 -8.45 -14.96
CA GLU A 202 -2.20 -8.53 -16.15
C GLU A 202 -0.86 -7.83 -15.90
N HIS A 203 0.25 -8.55 -16.10
CA HIS A 203 1.60 -8.04 -15.92
C HIS A 203 2.24 -7.73 -17.26
N ARG A 204 2.65 -6.46 -17.47
CA ARG A 204 3.30 -5.98 -18.70
C ARG A 204 4.68 -5.41 -18.36
N PHE A 205 5.72 -5.82 -19.12
CA PHE A 205 7.09 -5.33 -18.98
C PHE A 205 7.51 -4.62 -20.26
N LEU A 206 7.30 -3.30 -20.34
CA LEU A 206 7.62 -2.51 -21.53
C LEU A 206 9.10 -2.15 -21.57
N HIS A 207 9.82 -2.68 -22.56
CA HIS A 207 11.21 -2.34 -22.80
C HIS A 207 11.32 -0.97 -23.46
N VAL A 208 11.95 -0.02 -22.75
CA VAL A 208 12.09 1.36 -23.15
C VAL A 208 13.55 1.64 -23.49
N ARG A 209 13.82 2.11 -24.73
CA ARG A 209 15.19 2.33 -25.21
C ARG A 209 15.91 3.44 -24.46
N GLU A 210 15.21 4.54 -24.18
CA GLU A 210 15.76 5.73 -23.54
C GLU A 210 14.88 6.23 -22.41
N PRO A 211 15.48 6.77 -21.31
CA PRO A 211 14.70 7.34 -20.21
C PRO A 211 13.70 8.43 -20.61
N SER A 212 13.99 9.15 -21.72
CA SER A 212 13.12 10.18 -22.31
C SER A 212 11.81 9.62 -22.82
N ALA A 213 11.82 8.44 -23.42
CA ALA A 213 10.66 7.78 -24.02
C ALA A 213 9.65 7.24 -22.96
N LYS A 214 10.08 7.02 -21.71
CA LYS A 214 9.16 6.62 -20.62
C LYS A 214 7.96 7.55 -20.45
N LEU A 215 8.16 8.87 -20.68
CA LEU A 215 7.08 9.83 -20.57
C LEU A 215 6.04 9.64 -21.67
N ASP A 216 6.48 9.40 -22.90
CA ASP A 216 5.57 9.25 -24.04
C ASP A 216 4.73 7.98 -23.88
N HIS A 217 5.34 6.87 -23.47
CA HIS A 217 4.61 5.64 -23.11
C HIS A 217 3.64 5.84 -21.94
N LEU A 218 4.02 6.61 -20.91
CA LEU A 218 3.11 6.90 -19.81
C LEU A 218 1.92 7.76 -20.25
N VAL A 219 2.15 8.77 -21.08
CA VAL A 219 1.07 9.62 -21.63
C VAL A 219 0.12 8.81 -22.52
N GLU A 220 0.66 7.91 -23.35
CA GLU A 220 -0.12 6.99 -24.16
C GLU A 220 -1.01 6.12 -23.28
N GLN A 221 -0.43 5.49 -22.24
CA GLN A 221 -1.17 4.65 -21.31
C GLN A 221 -2.26 5.43 -20.55
N LEU A 222 -2.00 6.66 -20.12
CA LEU A 222 -2.97 7.46 -19.36
C LEU A 222 -4.10 8.03 -20.24
N ARG A 223 -3.93 8.02 -21.56
CA ARG A 223 -4.94 8.45 -22.54
C ARG A 223 -5.73 7.30 -23.15
N ASP A 224 -5.34 6.07 -22.84
CA ASP A 224 -6.08 4.90 -23.30
C ASP A 224 -7.47 4.92 -22.68
N GLU A 225 -8.51 4.75 -23.48
CA GLU A 225 -9.92 4.74 -23.03
C GLU A 225 -10.21 3.61 -22.03
N ASP A 226 -9.44 2.52 -22.09
CA ASP A 226 -9.52 1.41 -21.14
C ASP A 226 -8.75 1.70 -19.83
N SER A 227 -8.03 2.82 -19.75
CA SER A 227 -7.24 3.18 -18.57
C SER A 227 -8.11 3.92 -17.56
N GLY A 228 -8.31 3.32 -16.40
CA GLY A 228 -8.96 3.99 -15.25
C GLY A 228 -7.93 4.64 -14.31
N PRO A 229 -8.31 4.88 -13.03
CA PRO A 229 -7.43 5.49 -12.04
C PRO A 229 -6.07 4.79 -11.96
N THR A 230 -5.00 5.54 -12.25
CA THR A 230 -3.65 5.00 -12.39
C THR A 230 -2.71 5.48 -11.29
N LEU A 231 -2.06 4.54 -10.60
CA LEU A 231 -1.01 4.82 -9.61
C LEU A 231 0.37 4.65 -10.26
N VAL A 232 1.18 5.72 -10.26
CA VAL A 232 2.51 5.75 -10.89
C VAL A 232 3.62 5.79 -9.84
N PHE A 233 4.49 4.80 -9.84
CA PHE A 233 5.61 4.70 -8.93
C PHE A 233 6.89 5.28 -9.52
N VAL A 234 7.52 6.18 -8.77
CA VAL A 234 8.83 6.76 -9.07
C VAL A 234 9.79 6.61 -7.89
N ARG A 235 11.07 6.50 -8.18
CA ARG A 235 12.11 6.24 -7.17
C ARG A 235 12.33 7.42 -6.24
N THR A 236 12.23 8.67 -6.70
CA THR A 236 12.62 9.85 -5.93
C THR A 236 11.52 10.90 -5.85
N ARG A 237 11.52 11.67 -4.73
CA ARG A 237 10.60 12.80 -4.50
C ARG A 237 10.70 13.86 -5.61
N ARG A 238 11.93 14.26 -5.97
CA ARG A 238 12.17 15.20 -7.07
C ARG A 238 11.77 14.64 -8.43
N GLY A 239 11.88 13.32 -8.61
CA GLY A 239 11.38 12.62 -9.79
C GLY A 239 9.87 12.73 -9.93
N ALA A 240 9.14 12.54 -8.82
CA ALA A 240 7.69 12.68 -8.76
C ALA A 240 7.22 14.08 -9.17
N ASP A 241 7.78 15.13 -8.54
CA ASP A 241 7.43 16.52 -8.87
C ASP A 241 7.74 16.87 -10.34
N ARG A 242 8.88 16.40 -10.84
CA ARG A 242 9.30 16.61 -12.23
C ARG A 242 8.38 15.90 -13.22
N LEU A 243 7.99 14.65 -12.92
CA LEU A 243 7.09 13.88 -13.75
C LEU A 243 5.71 14.54 -13.83
N ALA A 244 5.13 14.95 -12.70
CA ALA A 244 3.85 15.67 -12.67
C ALA A 244 3.87 16.95 -13.51
N LYS A 245 4.96 17.73 -13.43
CA LYS A 245 5.12 18.94 -14.25
C LYS A 245 5.17 18.61 -15.76
N ARG A 246 5.86 17.53 -16.12
CA ARG A 246 5.96 17.07 -17.52
C ARG A 246 4.62 16.53 -18.06
N LEU A 247 3.88 15.77 -17.23
CA LEU A 247 2.54 15.28 -17.59
C LEU A 247 1.58 16.45 -17.84
N ARG A 248 1.57 17.44 -16.94
CA ARG A 248 0.75 18.65 -17.11
C ARG A 248 1.07 19.40 -18.42
N SER A 249 2.35 19.50 -18.80
CA SER A 249 2.74 20.11 -20.09
C SER A 249 2.26 19.32 -21.32
N ARG A 250 1.84 18.08 -21.12
CA ARG A 250 1.23 17.20 -22.13
C ARG A 250 -0.30 17.12 -22.01
N GLY A 251 -0.93 17.96 -21.15
CA GLY A 251 -2.37 17.97 -20.95
C GLY A 251 -2.93 16.80 -20.13
N VAL A 252 -2.08 16.15 -19.30
CA VAL A 252 -2.48 15.07 -18.39
C VAL A 252 -2.44 15.60 -16.95
N GLU A 253 -3.56 15.52 -16.24
CA GLU A 253 -3.65 15.97 -14.85
C GLU A 253 -3.16 14.86 -13.91
N ALA A 254 -2.20 15.21 -13.07
CA ALA A 254 -1.65 14.29 -12.08
C ALA A 254 -1.38 15.00 -10.76
N VAL A 255 -1.58 14.29 -9.66
CA VAL A 255 -1.22 14.72 -8.31
C VAL A 255 -0.03 13.93 -7.79
N VAL A 256 0.67 14.50 -6.81
CA VAL A 256 1.93 13.93 -6.30
C VAL A 256 1.84 13.68 -4.81
N MET A 257 2.33 12.50 -4.40
CA MET A 257 2.41 12.10 -3.00
C MET A 257 3.81 11.57 -2.66
N HIS A 258 4.53 12.31 -1.80
CA HIS A 258 5.84 11.90 -1.27
C HIS A 258 6.14 12.56 0.08
N GLY A 259 7.23 12.14 0.73
CA GLY A 259 7.56 12.55 2.09
C GLY A 259 7.77 14.05 2.33
N ASP A 260 8.05 14.85 1.28
CA ASP A 260 8.21 16.31 1.42
C ASP A 260 6.87 17.07 1.31
N LYS A 261 5.77 16.39 0.98
CA LYS A 261 4.43 17.00 1.01
C LYS A 261 3.92 17.04 2.44
N SER A 262 3.30 18.17 2.81
CA SER A 262 2.59 18.27 4.09
C SER A 262 1.43 17.28 4.15
N GLN A 263 0.99 16.93 5.35
CA GLN A 263 -0.12 15.99 5.52
C GLN A 263 -1.38 16.46 4.77
N ARG A 264 -1.74 17.73 4.90
CA ARG A 264 -2.87 18.33 4.19
C ARG A 264 -2.73 18.22 2.65
N GLN A 265 -1.52 18.38 2.11
CA GLN A 265 -1.29 18.21 0.66
C GLN A 265 -1.47 16.76 0.23
N ARG A 266 -1.06 15.79 1.05
CA ARG A 266 -1.20 14.36 0.78
C ARG A 266 -2.67 13.94 0.81
N GLU A 267 -3.41 14.35 1.86
CA GLU A 267 -4.86 14.12 1.98
C GLU A 267 -5.62 14.73 0.80
N ASN A 268 -5.30 15.96 0.42
CA ASN A 268 -5.94 16.61 -0.74
C ASN A 268 -5.59 15.92 -2.06
N ALA A 269 -4.35 15.43 -2.24
CA ALA A 269 -3.97 14.68 -3.43
C ALA A 269 -4.74 13.36 -3.51
N LEU A 270 -4.86 12.65 -2.39
CA LEU A 270 -5.60 11.39 -2.30
C LEU A 270 -7.07 11.62 -2.62
N ALA A 271 -7.72 12.57 -1.95
CA ALA A 271 -9.11 12.90 -2.16
C ALA A 271 -9.43 13.34 -3.61
N ARG A 272 -8.53 14.07 -4.28
CA ARG A 272 -8.68 14.40 -5.70
C ARG A 272 -8.60 13.18 -6.60
N PHE A 273 -7.69 12.26 -6.30
CA PHE A 273 -7.52 11.03 -7.04
C PHE A 273 -8.72 10.09 -6.86
N GLU A 274 -9.22 9.93 -5.63
CA GLU A 274 -10.41 9.11 -5.31
C GLU A 274 -11.69 9.62 -5.99
N ARG A 275 -11.84 10.96 -6.12
CA ARG A 275 -12.98 11.54 -6.85
C ARG A 275 -12.87 11.47 -8.37
N GLY A 276 -11.72 11.03 -8.91
CA GLY A 276 -11.48 11.03 -10.35
C GLY A 276 -11.20 12.43 -10.94
N ASP A 277 -10.82 13.42 -10.10
CA ASP A 277 -10.49 14.78 -10.55
C ASP A 277 -9.15 14.83 -11.30
N VAL A 278 -8.40 13.74 -11.31
CA VAL A 278 -7.07 13.62 -11.94
C VAL A 278 -6.86 12.21 -12.52
N ASP A 279 -6.07 12.11 -13.58
CA ASP A 279 -5.82 10.86 -14.30
C ASP A 279 -4.84 9.93 -13.54
N ALA A 280 -3.90 10.52 -12.78
CA ALA A 280 -2.85 9.77 -12.13
C ALA A 280 -2.47 10.31 -10.74
N LEU A 281 -2.12 9.36 -9.84
CA LEU A 281 -1.42 9.64 -8.58
C LEU A 281 0.03 9.18 -8.71
N ILE A 282 0.99 10.12 -8.64
CA ILE A 282 2.41 9.82 -8.70
C ILE A 282 2.95 9.72 -7.26
N ALA A 283 3.51 8.57 -6.91
CA ALA A 283 3.98 8.32 -5.55
C ALA A 283 5.38 7.70 -5.51
N THR A 284 6.08 7.93 -4.38
CA THR A 284 7.26 7.14 -4.01
C THR A 284 6.86 5.99 -3.11
N ASP A 285 7.63 4.90 -3.06
CA ASP A 285 7.32 3.70 -2.26
C ASP A 285 6.94 4.02 -0.82
N VAL A 286 7.72 4.89 -0.17
CA VAL A 286 7.48 5.28 1.23
C VAL A 286 6.13 5.98 1.40
N ALA A 287 5.72 6.78 0.43
CA ALA A 287 4.49 7.57 0.53
C ALA A 287 3.24 6.82 0.07
N SER A 288 3.40 5.86 -0.82
CA SER A 288 2.31 4.99 -1.30
C SER A 288 1.98 3.87 -0.32
N ARG A 289 2.87 3.62 0.64
CA ARG A 289 2.64 2.68 1.71
C ARG A 289 1.47 3.17 2.57
N GLY A 290 0.45 2.35 2.74
CA GLY A 290 -0.78 2.71 3.47
C GLY A 290 -1.82 3.48 2.64
N ILE A 291 -1.62 3.67 1.32
CA ILE A 291 -2.70 4.09 0.43
C ILE A 291 -3.65 2.91 0.28
N ASP A 292 -4.83 3.05 0.79
CA ASP A 292 -5.95 2.18 0.51
C ASP A 292 -6.98 2.99 -0.29
N VAL A 293 -6.78 3.01 -1.60
CA VAL A 293 -7.68 3.64 -2.56
C VAL A 293 -8.33 2.53 -3.36
N ASP A 294 -9.63 2.48 -3.25
CA ASP A 294 -10.44 1.58 -4.07
C ASP A 294 -10.48 2.05 -5.53
N GLY A 295 -10.56 1.08 -6.43
CA GLY A 295 -10.77 1.37 -7.85
C GLY A 295 -9.52 1.67 -8.66
N ILE A 296 -8.31 1.54 -8.11
CA ILE A 296 -7.08 1.61 -8.92
C ILE A 296 -7.11 0.47 -9.94
N THR A 297 -7.17 0.81 -11.22
CA THR A 297 -7.17 -0.16 -12.33
C THR A 297 -5.76 -0.45 -12.81
N HIS A 298 -4.89 0.55 -12.84
CA HIS A 298 -3.54 0.45 -13.36
C HIS A 298 -2.48 0.86 -12.34
N VAL A 299 -1.41 0.09 -12.28
CA VAL A 299 -0.18 0.43 -11.55
C VAL A 299 0.96 0.50 -12.53
N VAL A 300 1.62 1.66 -12.62
CA VAL A 300 2.76 1.86 -13.50
C VAL A 300 4.04 2.02 -12.67
N ASN A 301 4.96 1.08 -12.78
CA ASN A 301 6.33 1.22 -12.29
C ASN A 301 7.12 2.05 -13.31
N PHE A 302 7.04 3.39 -13.23
CA PHE A 302 7.82 4.30 -14.06
C PHE A 302 9.32 4.12 -13.83
N ASP A 303 9.70 3.89 -12.59
CA ASP A 303 11.02 3.38 -12.21
C ASP A 303 10.87 1.96 -11.66
N ALA A 304 11.64 1.02 -12.20
CA ALA A 304 11.62 -0.37 -11.80
C ALA A 304 11.82 -0.52 -10.27
N PRO A 305 11.06 -1.40 -9.60
CA PRO A 305 11.28 -1.70 -8.18
C PRO A 305 12.62 -2.41 -7.96
N GLY A 306 13.17 -2.30 -6.75
CA GLY A 306 14.48 -2.85 -6.41
C GLY A 306 14.49 -4.37 -6.14
N ASP A 307 13.32 -4.94 -5.82
CA ASP A 307 13.17 -6.36 -5.48
C ASP A 307 11.73 -6.86 -5.72
N SER A 308 11.54 -8.17 -5.55
CA SER A 308 10.26 -8.87 -5.73
C SER A 308 9.19 -8.41 -4.74
N ASP A 309 9.57 -8.08 -3.52
CA ASP A 309 8.64 -7.63 -2.48
C ASP A 309 8.12 -6.23 -2.81
N ALA A 310 9.01 -5.32 -3.22
CA ALA A 310 8.60 -3.99 -3.67
C ALA A 310 7.66 -4.05 -4.88
N TYR A 311 7.95 -4.93 -5.85
CA TYR A 311 7.06 -5.18 -6.99
C TYR A 311 5.67 -5.62 -6.54
N THR A 312 5.61 -6.64 -5.71
CA THR A 312 4.35 -7.21 -5.20
C THR A 312 3.54 -6.17 -4.42
N HIS A 313 4.19 -5.37 -3.58
CA HIS A 313 3.55 -4.31 -2.81
C HIS A 313 3.03 -3.16 -3.68
N ARG A 314 3.72 -2.81 -4.77
CA ARG A 314 3.28 -1.79 -5.71
C ARG A 314 2.11 -2.29 -6.54
N VAL A 315 2.27 -3.43 -7.22
CA VAL A 315 1.26 -3.98 -8.13
C VAL A 315 0.01 -4.43 -7.37
N GLY A 316 0.14 -4.91 -6.13
CA GLY A 316 -0.98 -5.23 -5.25
C GLY A 316 -1.83 -4.02 -4.80
N ARG A 317 -1.61 -2.82 -5.37
CA ARG A 317 -2.54 -1.68 -5.24
C ARG A 317 -3.70 -1.76 -6.23
N THR A 318 -3.60 -2.59 -7.27
CA THR A 318 -4.70 -2.93 -8.19
C THR A 318 -5.13 -4.39 -8.02
N GLY A 319 -6.16 -4.81 -8.73
CA GLY A 319 -6.68 -6.19 -8.67
C GLY A 319 -7.35 -6.55 -7.35
N ARG A 320 -7.91 -5.58 -6.61
CA ARG A 320 -8.53 -5.79 -5.30
C ARG A 320 -10.02 -6.09 -5.41
N ALA A 321 -10.54 -6.81 -4.42
CA ALA A 321 -11.96 -7.16 -4.30
C ALA A 321 -12.52 -7.85 -5.56
N GLY A 322 -11.74 -8.79 -6.16
CA GLY A 322 -12.16 -9.56 -7.34
C GLY A 322 -12.19 -8.77 -8.65
N ARG A 323 -11.71 -7.52 -8.67
CA ARG A 323 -11.60 -6.70 -9.90
C ARG A 323 -10.31 -7.00 -10.64
N ARG A 324 -10.33 -6.86 -11.97
CA ARG A 324 -9.14 -6.94 -12.81
C ARG A 324 -8.23 -5.76 -12.59
N GLY A 325 -6.90 -5.99 -12.71
CA GLY A 325 -5.90 -4.96 -12.61
C GLY A 325 -4.82 -5.12 -13.67
N VAL A 326 -4.09 -4.03 -13.96
CA VAL A 326 -2.95 -4.04 -14.88
C VAL A 326 -1.73 -3.47 -14.17
N GLY A 327 -0.64 -4.24 -14.15
CA GLY A 327 0.67 -3.84 -13.63
C GLY A 327 1.67 -3.65 -14.76
N ILE A 328 2.10 -2.41 -15.03
CA ILE A 328 3.02 -2.06 -16.12
C ILE A 328 4.37 -1.67 -15.53
N SER A 329 5.46 -2.24 -16.03
CA SER A 329 6.82 -1.88 -15.60
C SER A 329 7.66 -1.42 -16.79
N PHE A 330 8.18 -0.19 -16.73
CA PHE A 330 9.11 0.31 -17.73
C PHE A 330 10.52 -0.17 -17.42
N VAL A 331 11.10 -0.93 -18.36
CA VAL A 331 12.40 -1.57 -18.21
C VAL A 331 13.39 -0.92 -19.17
N LEU A 332 14.44 -0.31 -18.64
CA LEU A 332 15.57 0.19 -19.44
C LEU A 332 16.56 -0.93 -19.74
N ALA A 333 17.36 -0.76 -20.79
CA ALA A 333 18.33 -1.77 -21.23
C ALA A 333 19.31 -2.20 -20.12
N ASP A 334 19.77 -1.26 -19.30
CA ASP A 334 20.67 -1.50 -18.16
C ASP A 334 19.99 -2.18 -16.96
N GLN A 335 18.66 -2.23 -16.93
CA GLN A 335 17.85 -2.85 -15.87
C GLN A 335 17.32 -4.25 -16.25
N THR A 336 17.52 -4.66 -17.48
CA THR A 336 16.92 -5.89 -18.04
C THR A 336 17.21 -7.13 -17.22
N ASP A 337 18.48 -7.32 -16.79
CA ASP A 337 18.89 -8.53 -16.06
C ASP A 337 18.38 -8.54 -14.62
N GLU A 338 18.28 -7.39 -13.97
CA GLU A 338 17.71 -7.25 -12.62
C GLU A 338 16.21 -7.54 -12.63
N VAL A 339 15.48 -6.92 -13.56
CA VAL A 339 14.02 -7.12 -13.70
C VAL A 339 13.70 -8.54 -14.15
N ARG A 340 14.53 -9.15 -15.01
CA ARG A 340 14.37 -10.56 -15.41
C ARG A 340 14.48 -11.52 -14.22
N ARG A 341 15.47 -11.31 -13.33
CA ARG A 341 15.61 -12.12 -12.11
C ARG A 341 14.39 -11.96 -11.22
N MET A 342 13.98 -10.73 -10.96
CA MET A 342 12.76 -10.42 -10.18
C MET A 342 11.50 -11.08 -10.78
N ALA A 343 11.30 -10.98 -12.10
CA ALA A 343 10.19 -11.63 -12.78
C ALA A 343 10.26 -13.16 -12.65
N GLY A 344 11.47 -13.75 -12.66
CA GLY A 344 11.69 -15.17 -12.41
C GLY A 344 11.25 -15.60 -11.01
N ASP A 345 11.67 -14.86 -9.98
CA ASP A 345 11.32 -15.11 -8.58
C ASP A 345 9.80 -15.04 -8.35
N LEU A 346 9.11 -14.21 -9.12
CA LEU A 346 7.64 -14.04 -9.06
C LEU A 346 6.84 -15.00 -9.96
N GLY A 347 7.52 -15.83 -10.78
CA GLY A 347 6.90 -16.72 -11.75
C GLY A 347 6.33 -15.99 -12.98
N LEU A 348 6.79 -14.75 -13.26
CA LEU A 348 6.37 -13.88 -14.36
C LEU A 348 7.32 -13.91 -15.56
N SER A 349 8.13 -14.96 -15.70
CA SER A 349 9.11 -15.09 -16.79
C SER A 349 8.48 -15.11 -18.18
N ARG A 350 7.23 -15.57 -18.31
CA ARG A 350 6.51 -15.60 -19.58
C ARG A 350 6.14 -14.19 -20.02
N GLU A 351 5.55 -13.42 -19.13
CA GLU A 351 5.10 -12.04 -19.33
C GLU A 351 6.31 -11.15 -19.69
N PHE A 352 7.42 -11.30 -18.97
CA PHE A 352 8.66 -10.59 -19.25
C PHE A 352 9.22 -10.91 -20.65
N ASN A 353 9.25 -12.19 -21.06
CA ASN A 353 9.82 -12.60 -22.35
C ASN A 353 8.87 -12.35 -23.53
N HIS A 354 7.55 -12.25 -23.31
CA HIS A 354 6.58 -11.98 -24.36
C HIS A 354 6.81 -10.60 -24.99
N GLU A 355 7.03 -9.60 -24.19
CA GLU A 355 7.27 -8.22 -24.61
C GLU A 355 8.63 -8.06 -25.31
N LEU A 356 9.69 -8.79 -24.90
CA LEU A 356 10.97 -8.83 -25.61
C LEU A 356 10.83 -9.31 -27.05
N ARG A 357 10.03 -10.36 -27.29
CA ARG A 357 9.77 -10.90 -28.63
C ARG A 357 8.93 -9.97 -29.49
N GLY A 358 8.04 -9.17 -28.88
CA GLY A 358 7.24 -8.16 -29.55
C GLY A 358 8.10 -7.01 -30.07
N SER A 359 9.03 -6.50 -29.27
CA SER A 359 9.94 -5.42 -29.63
C SER A 359 10.93 -5.82 -30.75
N GLU A 360 11.47 -7.04 -30.70
CA GLU A 360 12.36 -7.57 -31.75
C GLU A 360 11.65 -7.78 -33.10
N ARG A 361 10.37 -8.15 -33.10
CA ARG A 361 9.58 -8.30 -34.34
C ARG A 361 9.29 -6.97 -35.03
N VAL A 362 9.06 -5.91 -34.27
CA VAL A 362 8.85 -4.56 -34.81
C VAL A 362 10.15 -4.04 -35.46
N GLU A 363 11.32 -4.36 -34.90
CA GLU A 363 12.61 -4.00 -35.46
C GLU A 363 12.92 -4.76 -36.75
N ALA A 364 12.66 -6.05 -36.80
CA ALA A 364 12.86 -6.88 -38.00
C ALA A 364 11.94 -6.47 -39.16
N GLY A 365 10.73 -5.95 -38.87
CA GLY A 365 9.80 -5.42 -39.85
C GLY A 365 10.22 -4.08 -40.48
N ASN A 366 10.80 -3.20 -39.69
CA ASN A 366 11.26 -1.86 -40.18
C ASN A 366 12.60 -1.92 -40.94
N GLY A 367 13.47 -2.91 -40.63
CA GLY A 367 14.75 -3.08 -41.34
C GLY A 367 14.63 -3.56 -42.80
N ARG A 368 13.49 -4.16 -43.17
CA ARG A 368 13.28 -4.71 -44.55
C ARG A 368 12.72 -3.75 -45.56
N LYS A 369 12.33 -2.53 -45.24
CA LYS A 369 11.75 -1.55 -46.18
C LYS A 369 12.74 -0.58 -46.80
N SER A 370 14.04 -0.65 -46.52
CA SER A 370 15.03 0.37 -46.95
C SER A 370 15.92 -0.01 -48.13
N ASN A 371 15.77 -1.19 -48.77
CA ASN A 371 16.77 -1.59 -49.80
C ASN A 371 16.17 -2.00 -51.13
N ASN A 372 15.22 -1.22 -51.68
CA ASN A 372 14.75 -1.45 -53.04
C ASN A 372 14.44 -0.17 -53.80
N ARG A 373 15.48 0.70 -54.00
CA ARG A 373 15.46 1.76 -55.01
C ARG A 373 16.91 2.04 -55.43
N ARG A 374 17.36 1.39 -56.56
CA ARG A 374 18.25 1.93 -57.60
C ARG A 374 18.67 0.84 -58.57
N ARG A 375 17.82 0.54 -59.55
CA ARG A 375 18.26 0.11 -60.86
C ARG A 375 17.64 1.02 -61.91
N ARG A 376 18.43 2.00 -62.42
CA ARG A 376 18.13 2.75 -63.65
C ARG A 376 18.42 1.86 -64.88
N PRO A 377 17.57 1.81 -65.90
CA PRO A 377 17.91 1.16 -67.16
C PRO A 377 18.80 2.08 -67.99
N ARG A 378 19.87 1.50 -68.55
CA ARG A 378 20.75 2.12 -69.56
C ARG A 378 19.95 2.32 -70.82
N LYS A 379 19.92 3.53 -71.33
CA LYS A 379 19.54 3.86 -72.77
C LYS A 379 20.59 3.30 -73.71
N ARG A 380 20.21 2.43 -74.61
CA ARG A 380 20.94 2.11 -75.87
C ARG A 380 20.74 3.22 -76.84
N ALA A 381 21.82 3.79 -77.39
CA ALA A 381 21.84 4.58 -78.61
C ALA A 381 21.86 3.62 -79.81
N SER A 382 21.05 3.90 -80.80
CA SER A 382 21.19 3.34 -82.11
C SER A 382 21.09 4.47 -83.14
N ARG A 383 21.96 4.35 -84.04
CA ARG A 383 21.99 5.13 -85.28
C ARG A 383 20.62 5.31 -85.91
#